data_4539d3d5381aa676039d862f06b73e97
#
_entry.id   4539d3d5381aa676039d862f06b73e97
#
_cell.length_a   1.000
_cell.length_b   1.000
_cell.length_c   1.000
_cell.angle_alpha   90.00
_cell.angle_beta   90.00
_cell.angle_gamma   90.00
#
_symmetry.space_group_name_H-M   'P 1'
#
loop_
_entity.id
_entity.type
_entity.pdbx_description
1 polymer ?
#
loop_
_entity_poly.entity_id
_entity_poly.type
_entity_poly.pdbx_seq_one_letter_code
_entity_poly.pdbx_strand_id
1 'polypeptide(L)'
;TMFEGARAICLGTRFRHDDIHNTTFLPASGWKQIVQSAITVDKEGDEISYWPDMWSLEYLSDRRRIAPVAFSFQYQNQIVQTSELSLSPDLIVKGTISTEFDSLGVGVDLSAGIREQNDYTVFVMGGRVKDKIHIIDCKRVRVMGNLEKLELLMEMMEEWGIIHKDGKNYFPTGSSIDVWSEAVAYQASLEADFKRICLQEQGLYNLIWHPVKGFRGDKVARFRGIMGL
;
A
#
# COMPACT_ATOMS: atom_id res chain seq x y z
N THR A 1 17.83 32.89 -15.88
CA THR A 1 18.29 33.48 -17.17
C THR A 1 19.59 32.79 -17.54
N MET A 2 19.64 32.14 -18.70
CA MET A 2 20.88 31.54 -19.22
C MET A 2 21.58 32.56 -20.11
N PHE A 3 22.92 32.52 -20.16
CA PHE A 3 23.70 33.34 -21.07
C PHE A 3 23.49 32.85 -22.52
N GLU A 4 23.64 33.77 -23.48
CA GLU A 4 23.60 33.47 -24.90
C GLU A 4 24.63 32.37 -25.26
N GLY A 5 24.20 31.35 -25.96
CA GLY A 5 25.02 30.16 -26.29
C GLY A 5 25.16 29.12 -25.17
N ALA A 6 24.58 29.33 -24.01
CA ALA A 6 24.59 28.32 -22.95
C ALA A 6 23.77 27.07 -23.36
N ARG A 7 24.24 25.90 -22.90
CA ARG A 7 23.54 24.63 -23.09
C ARG A 7 23.11 24.08 -21.73
N ALA A 8 21.92 23.55 -21.70
CA ALA A 8 21.41 22.82 -20.53
C ALA A 8 21.19 21.35 -20.88
N ILE A 9 21.59 20.46 -19.98
CA ILE A 9 21.33 19.03 -20.09
C ILE A 9 20.54 18.63 -18.86
N CYS A 10 19.37 18.03 -19.07
CA CYS A 10 18.54 17.48 -18.00
C CYS A 10 18.52 15.96 -18.12
N LEU A 11 19.01 15.27 -17.10
CA LEU A 11 19.01 13.81 -17.01
C LEU A 11 18.02 13.40 -15.94
N GLY A 12 17.23 12.39 -16.22
CA GLY A 12 16.30 11.87 -15.22
C GLY A 12 15.52 10.68 -15.73
N THR A 13 14.82 10.06 -14.80
CA THR A 13 13.88 8.96 -15.04
C THR A 13 12.46 9.47 -14.91
N ARG A 14 11.60 9.07 -15.80
CA ARG A 14 10.16 9.41 -15.77
C ARG A 14 9.43 8.47 -14.83
N PHE A 15 8.79 9.02 -13.81
CA PHE A 15 8.06 8.22 -12.82
C PHE A 15 6.54 8.39 -12.91
N ARG A 16 6.08 9.56 -13.35
CA ARG A 16 4.67 9.93 -13.32
C ARG A 16 4.33 10.79 -14.54
N HIS A 17 3.05 10.78 -14.92
CA HIS A 17 2.55 11.64 -15.99
C HIS A 17 2.64 13.14 -15.67
N ASP A 18 2.64 13.49 -14.40
CA ASP A 18 2.73 14.85 -13.90
C ASP A 18 4.14 15.25 -13.43
N ASP A 19 5.16 14.46 -13.76
CA ASP A 19 6.54 14.83 -13.44
C ASP A 19 7.09 15.94 -14.37
N ILE A 20 8.17 16.57 -13.94
CA ILE A 20 8.78 17.71 -14.65
C ILE A 20 9.20 17.37 -16.08
N HIS A 21 9.57 16.12 -16.36
CA HIS A 21 9.94 15.69 -17.71
C HIS A 21 8.73 15.76 -18.63
N ASN A 22 7.57 15.26 -18.20
CA ASN A 22 6.36 15.25 -19.00
C ASN A 22 5.67 16.61 -19.06
N THR A 23 5.65 17.35 -17.95
CA THR A 23 4.89 18.61 -17.88
C THR A 23 5.66 19.82 -18.38
N THR A 24 6.99 19.79 -18.30
CA THR A 24 7.82 20.96 -18.59
C THR A 24 8.77 20.72 -19.77
N PHE A 25 9.56 19.66 -19.75
CA PHE A 25 10.62 19.49 -20.76
C PHE A 25 10.12 18.88 -22.06
N LEU A 26 9.25 17.88 -21.99
CA LEU A 26 8.73 17.23 -23.20
C LEU A 26 7.85 18.14 -24.06
N PRO A 27 6.95 18.97 -23.50
CA PRO A 27 6.15 19.88 -24.29
C PRO A 27 6.90 21.11 -24.78
N ALA A 28 8.03 21.48 -24.12
CA ALA A 28 8.74 22.71 -24.45
C ALA A 28 9.51 22.61 -25.76
N SER A 29 9.26 23.52 -26.67
CA SER A 29 10.03 23.64 -27.91
C SER A 29 11.50 23.99 -27.62
N GLY A 30 12.42 23.40 -28.37
CA GLY A 30 13.86 23.68 -28.26
C GLY A 30 14.64 22.65 -27.41
N TRP A 31 14.02 21.71 -26.76
CA TRP A 31 14.70 20.58 -26.14
C TRP A 31 14.84 19.41 -27.10
N LYS A 32 16.07 18.93 -27.26
CA LYS A 32 16.31 17.65 -27.95
C LYS A 32 16.10 16.53 -26.92
N GLN A 33 15.16 15.67 -27.20
CA GLN A 33 14.83 14.53 -26.33
C GLN A 33 15.58 13.29 -26.80
N ILE A 34 16.13 12.55 -25.83
CA ILE A 34 16.69 11.22 -26.01
C ILE A 34 16.07 10.33 -24.95
N VAL A 35 15.21 9.42 -25.37
CA VAL A 35 14.59 8.42 -24.46
C VAL A 35 15.13 7.07 -24.88
N GLN A 36 15.86 6.41 -23.98
CA GLN A 36 16.49 5.13 -24.24
C GLN A 36 15.96 4.08 -23.29
N SER A 37 15.46 2.99 -23.86
CA SER A 37 15.06 1.78 -23.12
C SER A 37 16.23 0.83 -22.96
N ALA A 38 16.34 0.15 -21.84
CA ALA A 38 17.40 -0.82 -21.60
C ALA A 38 17.21 -2.12 -22.41
N ILE A 39 15.97 -2.54 -22.64
CA ILE A 39 15.63 -3.60 -23.58
C ILE A 39 14.99 -2.95 -24.80
N THR A 40 15.51 -3.28 -25.96
CA THR A 40 14.99 -2.86 -27.27
C THR A 40 14.71 -4.09 -28.13
N VAL A 41 14.11 -3.88 -29.29
CA VAL A 41 13.83 -4.94 -30.24
C VAL A 41 14.73 -4.74 -31.46
N ASP A 42 15.35 -5.80 -31.93
CA ASP A 42 16.17 -5.78 -33.15
C ASP A 42 15.30 -5.82 -34.43
N LYS A 43 15.96 -5.96 -35.59
CA LYS A 43 15.26 -5.99 -36.88
C LYS A 43 14.45 -7.26 -37.12
N GLU A 44 14.81 -8.31 -36.47
CA GLU A 44 14.18 -9.63 -36.50
C GLU A 44 12.99 -9.70 -35.54
N GLY A 45 12.86 -8.76 -34.60
CA GLY A 45 11.79 -8.70 -33.59
C GLY A 45 12.18 -9.30 -32.25
N ASP A 46 13.45 -9.67 -32.10
CA ASP A 46 13.95 -10.24 -30.86
C ASP A 46 14.34 -9.17 -29.83
N GLU A 47 14.09 -9.45 -28.56
CA GLU A 47 14.52 -8.56 -27.47
C GLU A 47 16.04 -8.59 -27.32
N ILE A 48 16.66 -7.43 -27.30
CA ILE A 48 18.09 -7.25 -27.08
C ILE A 48 18.35 -6.22 -26.00
N SER A 49 19.47 -6.37 -25.28
CA SER A 49 19.96 -5.31 -24.39
C SER A 49 20.54 -4.18 -25.20
N TYR A 50 20.17 -2.94 -24.86
CA TYR A 50 20.79 -1.75 -25.46
C TYR A 50 22.27 -1.61 -25.13
N TRP A 51 22.69 -2.08 -23.94
CA TRP A 51 24.08 -2.02 -23.50
C TRP A 51 24.54 -3.37 -22.93
N PRO A 52 24.76 -4.37 -23.81
CA PRO A 52 25.00 -5.76 -23.39
C PRO A 52 26.29 -5.95 -22.58
N ASP A 53 27.32 -5.11 -22.80
CA ASP A 53 28.58 -5.18 -22.06
C ASP A 53 28.40 -4.86 -20.55
N MET A 54 27.37 -4.07 -20.20
CA MET A 54 27.09 -3.70 -18.83
C MET A 54 25.90 -4.46 -18.25
N TRP A 55 24.88 -4.66 -19.05
CA TRP A 55 23.61 -5.26 -18.64
C TRP A 55 23.18 -6.33 -19.62
N SER A 56 23.42 -7.60 -19.29
CA SER A 56 22.97 -8.68 -20.17
C SER A 56 21.42 -8.73 -20.25
N LEU A 57 20.90 -9.26 -21.34
CA LEU A 57 19.46 -9.44 -21.51
C LEU A 57 18.87 -10.35 -20.42
N GLU A 58 19.61 -11.37 -20.00
CA GLU A 58 19.22 -12.27 -18.89
C GLU A 58 19.04 -11.50 -17.59
N TYR A 59 20.03 -10.67 -17.21
CA TYR A 59 19.95 -9.82 -16.03
C TYR A 59 18.75 -8.86 -16.10
N LEU A 60 18.54 -8.19 -17.22
CA LEU A 60 17.43 -7.27 -17.40
C LEU A 60 16.07 -7.99 -17.34
N SER A 61 15.98 -9.20 -17.90
CA SER A 61 14.77 -10.03 -17.85
C SER A 61 14.44 -10.47 -16.45
N ASP A 62 15.45 -10.84 -15.66
CA ASP A 62 15.27 -11.14 -14.24
C ASP A 62 14.78 -9.94 -13.44
N ARG A 63 15.35 -8.74 -13.67
CA ARG A 63 14.88 -7.51 -13.04
C ARG A 63 13.44 -7.18 -13.41
N ARG A 64 13.08 -7.36 -14.69
CA ARG A 64 11.71 -7.20 -15.16
C ARG A 64 10.75 -8.16 -14.46
N ARG A 65 11.14 -9.42 -14.29
CA ARG A 65 10.35 -10.43 -13.60
C ARG A 65 10.15 -10.12 -12.11
N ILE A 66 11.22 -9.68 -11.42
CA ILE A 66 11.19 -9.40 -9.96
C ILE A 66 10.38 -8.14 -9.65
N ALA A 67 10.52 -7.09 -10.45
CA ALA A 67 9.90 -5.79 -10.17
C ALA A 67 9.44 -5.10 -11.48
N PRO A 68 8.39 -5.63 -12.14
CA PRO A 68 8.02 -5.22 -13.50
C PRO A 68 7.71 -3.72 -13.63
N VAL A 69 7.09 -3.13 -12.64
CA VAL A 69 6.76 -1.71 -12.66
C VAL A 69 7.97 -0.83 -12.41
N ALA A 70 8.79 -1.15 -11.42
CA ALA A 70 10.05 -0.44 -11.20
C ALA A 70 10.95 -0.56 -12.44
N PHE A 71 10.95 -1.71 -13.09
CA PHE A 71 11.66 -1.94 -14.35
C PHE A 71 11.16 -1.03 -15.47
N SER A 72 9.85 -0.90 -15.64
CA SER A 72 9.26 -0.02 -16.65
C SER A 72 9.70 1.44 -16.47
N PHE A 73 9.72 1.95 -15.25
CA PHE A 73 10.19 3.31 -14.99
C PHE A 73 11.71 3.45 -15.14
N GLN A 74 12.47 2.60 -14.42
CA GLN A 74 13.90 2.80 -14.24
C GLN A 74 14.73 2.33 -15.45
N TYR A 75 14.27 1.30 -16.13
CA TYR A 75 15.01 0.68 -17.23
C TYR A 75 14.40 0.94 -18.60
N GLN A 76 13.07 1.05 -18.69
CA GLN A 76 12.40 1.26 -19.97
C GLN A 76 11.99 2.71 -20.23
N ASN A 77 12.12 3.61 -19.25
CA ASN A 77 11.62 4.99 -19.31
C ASN A 77 10.14 5.08 -19.73
N GLN A 78 9.37 4.05 -19.39
CA GLN A 78 7.94 3.97 -19.68
C GLN A 78 7.15 4.30 -18.43
N ILE A 79 6.21 5.23 -18.56
CA ILE A 79 5.26 5.51 -17.50
C ILE A 79 4.16 4.48 -17.60
N VAL A 80 4.09 3.61 -16.59
CA VAL A 80 2.97 2.69 -16.46
C VAL A 80 1.77 3.49 -15.95
N GLN A 81 0.66 3.42 -16.64
CA GLN A 81 -0.56 4.09 -16.19
C GLN A 81 -0.98 3.52 -14.84
N THR A 82 -1.50 4.38 -13.97
CA THR A 82 -1.95 3.98 -12.61
C THR A 82 -3.04 2.90 -12.67
N SER A 83 -3.76 2.82 -13.79
CA SER A 83 -4.73 1.76 -14.06
C SER A 83 -4.11 0.35 -14.15
N GLU A 84 -2.86 0.24 -14.59
CA GLU A 84 -2.13 -1.04 -14.62
C GLU A 84 -1.52 -1.39 -13.25
N LEU A 85 -1.48 -0.42 -12.35
CA LEU A 85 -0.97 -0.54 -10.99
C LEU A 85 -2.08 -0.75 -9.96
N SER A 86 -3.30 -0.38 -10.31
CA SER A 86 -4.47 -0.53 -9.46
C SER A 86 -5.07 -1.92 -9.63
N LEU A 87 -5.62 -2.44 -8.54
CA LEU A 87 -6.49 -3.60 -8.61
C LEU A 87 -7.59 -3.29 -9.62
N SER A 88 -7.72 -4.10 -10.67
CA SER A 88 -8.87 -3.94 -11.57
C SER A 88 -10.15 -4.07 -10.74
N PRO A 89 -11.11 -3.14 -10.87
CA PRO A 89 -12.39 -3.25 -10.20
C PRO A 89 -13.08 -4.60 -10.44
N ASP A 90 -12.80 -5.24 -11.58
CA ASP A 90 -13.35 -6.54 -11.96
C ASP A 90 -12.79 -7.70 -11.11
N LEU A 91 -11.64 -7.50 -10.46
CA LEU A 91 -11.06 -8.46 -9.51
C LEU A 91 -11.69 -8.34 -8.12
N ILE A 92 -12.45 -7.29 -7.86
CA ILE A 92 -13.15 -7.10 -6.60
C ILE A 92 -14.49 -7.84 -6.66
N VAL A 93 -14.52 -9.02 -6.11
CA VAL A 93 -15.75 -9.80 -6.02
C VAL A 93 -16.58 -9.26 -4.87
N LYS A 94 -17.73 -8.67 -5.19
CA LYS A 94 -18.73 -8.28 -4.19
C LYS A 94 -19.64 -9.48 -3.91
N GLY A 95 -19.89 -9.75 -2.66
CA GLY A 95 -20.72 -10.89 -2.25
C GLY A 95 -21.36 -10.67 -0.89
N THR A 96 -22.16 -11.63 -0.48
CA THR A 96 -22.72 -11.68 0.86
C THR A 96 -21.59 -12.07 1.83
N ILE A 97 -21.46 -11.30 2.90
CA ILE A 97 -20.47 -11.57 3.94
C ILE A 97 -20.95 -12.79 4.75
N SER A 98 -20.07 -13.76 4.96
CA SER A 98 -20.32 -14.86 5.88
C SER A 98 -20.47 -14.31 7.30
N THR A 99 -21.30 -14.92 8.10
CA THR A 99 -21.40 -14.65 9.55
C THR A 99 -20.51 -15.58 10.37
N GLU A 100 -19.91 -16.59 9.71
CA GLU A 100 -19.02 -17.55 10.35
C GLU A 100 -17.63 -17.43 9.73
N PHE A 101 -16.65 -17.01 10.52
CA PHE A 101 -15.27 -16.88 10.13
C PHE A 101 -14.39 -17.82 10.98
N ASP A 102 -13.40 -18.42 10.32
CA ASP A 102 -12.36 -19.21 11.01
C ASP A 102 -11.44 -18.31 11.86
N SER A 103 -11.22 -17.08 11.39
CA SER A 103 -10.47 -16.05 12.10
C SER A 103 -10.88 -14.66 11.64
N LEU A 104 -10.77 -13.68 12.54
CA LEU A 104 -10.97 -12.25 12.27
C LEU A 104 -9.72 -11.44 12.58
N GLY A 105 -9.54 -10.40 11.83
CA GLY A 105 -8.45 -9.46 12.07
C GLY A 105 -8.76 -8.05 11.58
N VAL A 106 -8.08 -7.08 12.17
CA VAL A 106 -8.15 -5.68 11.77
C VAL A 106 -6.75 -5.19 11.44
N GLY A 107 -6.57 -4.74 10.20
CA GLY A 107 -5.39 -4.00 9.78
C GLY A 107 -5.55 -2.52 10.08
N VAL A 108 -4.53 -1.90 10.66
CA VAL A 108 -4.54 -0.48 11.01
C VAL A 108 -3.35 0.23 10.36
N ASP A 109 -3.62 1.18 9.48
CA ASP A 109 -2.64 2.11 8.91
C ASP A 109 -2.84 3.48 9.58
N LEU A 110 -1.88 3.87 10.41
CA LEU A 110 -1.97 5.07 11.24
C LEU A 110 -1.35 6.28 10.56
N SER A 111 -2.11 7.34 10.46
CA SER A 111 -1.57 8.66 10.15
C SER A 111 -0.99 9.33 11.42
N ALA A 112 0.24 9.81 11.31
CA ALA A 112 0.87 10.60 12.36
C ALA A 112 0.51 12.08 12.19
N GLY A 113 -0.38 12.61 13.04
CA GLY A 113 -0.60 14.05 13.18
C GLY A 113 -2.05 14.51 13.14
N ILE A 114 -2.22 15.73 13.67
CA ILE A 114 -3.52 16.38 13.93
C ILE A 114 -3.87 17.45 12.87
N ARG A 115 -3.13 17.56 11.78
CA ARG A 115 -3.36 18.61 10.77
C ARG A 115 -4.23 18.08 9.62
N GLU A 116 -5.11 18.91 9.09
CA GLU A 116 -5.99 18.58 7.96
C GLU A 116 -5.25 18.12 6.69
N GLN A 117 -3.97 18.45 6.57
CA GLN A 117 -3.10 18.06 5.46
C GLN A 117 -2.47 16.68 5.63
N ASN A 118 -2.68 16.02 6.78
CA ASN A 118 -2.10 14.70 7.03
C ASN A 118 -2.88 13.59 6.35
N ASP A 119 -2.22 12.46 6.15
CA ASP A 119 -2.81 11.25 5.63
C ASP A 119 -3.96 10.73 6.52
N TYR A 120 -4.74 9.84 5.99
CA TYR A 120 -5.83 9.20 6.73
C TYR A 120 -5.31 8.09 7.64
N THR A 121 -5.93 7.92 8.78
CA THR A 121 -5.91 6.66 9.51
C THR A 121 -6.94 5.74 8.88
N VAL A 122 -6.58 4.51 8.59
CA VAL A 122 -7.44 3.52 7.94
C VAL A 122 -7.51 2.26 8.79
N PHE A 123 -8.72 1.80 9.03
CA PHE A 123 -9.02 0.51 9.64
C PHE A 123 -9.65 -0.38 8.57
N VAL A 124 -9.12 -1.59 8.42
CA VAL A 124 -9.69 -2.59 7.49
C VAL A 124 -9.94 -3.85 8.29
N MET A 125 -11.21 -4.23 8.42
CA MET A 125 -11.60 -5.48 9.05
C MET A 125 -11.74 -6.57 8.01
N GLY A 126 -11.11 -7.71 8.26
CA GLY A 126 -11.17 -8.89 7.40
C GLY A 126 -11.42 -10.16 8.17
N GLY A 127 -12.08 -11.10 7.52
CA GLY A 127 -12.34 -12.43 8.04
C GLY A 127 -11.87 -13.50 7.07
N ARG A 128 -11.34 -14.58 7.60
CA ARG A 128 -10.93 -15.75 6.80
C ARG A 128 -12.01 -16.84 6.91
N VAL A 129 -12.37 -17.39 5.76
CA VAL A 129 -13.19 -18.59 5.64
C VAL A 129 -12.42 -19.58 4.75
N LYS A 130 -11.88 -20.62 5.34
CA LYS A 130 -10.99 -21.59 4.67
C LYS A 130 -9.76 -20.89 4.07
N ASP A 131 -9.67 -20.87 2.75
CA ASP A 131 -8.59 -20.28 1.95
C ASP A 131 -8.91 -18.86 1.43
N LYS A 132 -10.09 -18.33 1.76
CA LYS A 132 -10.54 -17.01 1.29
C LYS A 132 -10.54 -15.97 2.38
N ILE A 133 -10.11 -14.77 2.02
CA ILE A 133 -10.16 -13.59 2.87
C ILE A 133 -11.29 -12.69 2.36
N HIS A 134 -12.17 -12.33 3.27
CA HIS A 134 -13.27 -11.40 3.02
C HIS A 134 -12.96 -10.08 3.70
N ILE A 135 -12.99 -8.98 2.96
CA ILE A 135 -12.97 -7.65 3.54
C ILE A 135 -14.38 -7.34 4.01
N ILE A 136 -14.53 -7.16 5.30
CA ILE A 136 -15.83 -6.99 5.96
C ILE A 136 -16.19 -5.52 6.00
N ASP A 137 -15.25 -4.67 6.43
CA ASP A 137 -15.45 -3.24 6.58
C ASP A 137 -14.16 -2.47 6.40
N CYS A 138 -14.28 -1.19 6.03
CA CYS A 138 -13.17 -0.28 5.89
C CYS A 138 -13.58 1.12 6.35
N LYS A 139 -13.00 1.60 7.44
CA LYS A 139 -13.21 2.96 7.93
C LYS A 139 -11.97 3.81 7.71
N ARG A 140 -12.17 5.00 7.18
CA ARG A 140 -11.11 5.96 6.87
C ARG A 140 -11.42 7.29 7.52
N VAL A 141 -10.53 7.76 8.39
CA VAL A 141 -10.72 8.99 9.17
C VAL A 141 -9.50 9.88 9.12
N ARG A 142 -9.73 11.17 9.24
CA ARG A 142 -8.70 12.19 9.45
C ARG A 142 -8.79 12.74 10.86
N VAL A 143 -7.65 13.18 11.37
CA VAL A 143 -7.59 14.01 12.57
C VAL A 143 -8.34 13.42 13.76
N MET A 144 -7.74 12.39 14.35
CA MET A 144 -8.26 11.82 15.59
C MET A 144 -7.11 11.58 16.57
N GLY A 145 -7.37 11.81 17.84
CA GLY A 145 -6.52 11.37 18.93
C GLY A 145 -6.55 9.84 19.08
N ASN A 146 -5.72 9.30 19.94
CA ASN A 146 -5.67 7.85 20.17
C ASN A 146 -7.00 7.31 20.71
N LEU A 147 -7.63 8.03 21.64
CA LEU A 147 -8.91 7.62 22.21
C LEU A 147 -9.97 7.46 21.13
N GLU A 148 -10.16 8.50 20.33
CA GLU A 148 -11.16 8.50 19.24
C GLU A 148 -10.90 7.42 18.20
N LYS A 149 -9.61 7.10 17.92
CA LYS A 149 -9.24 5.98 17.03
C LYS A 149 -9.65 4.63 17.62
N LEU A 150 -9.47 4.45 18.91
CA LEU A 150 -9.86 3.22 19.60
C LEU A 150 -11.37 3.11 19.75
N GLU A 151 -12.08 4.20 20.00
CA GLU A 151 -13.53 4.26 19.97
C GLU A 151 -14.08 3.84 18.61
N LEU A 152 -13.52 4.38 17.51
CA LEU A 152 -13.91 4.00 16.16
C LEU A 152 -13.66 2.52 15.86
N LEU A 153 -12.54 1.97 16.35
CA LEU A 153 -12.25 0.54 16.23
C LEU A 153 -13.29 -0.31 16.96
N MET A 154 -13.67 0.09 18.17
CA MET A 154 -14.71 -0.59 18.93
C MET A 154 -16.10 -0.47 18.29
N GLU A 155 -16.48 0.73 17.83
CA GLU A 155 -17.72 0.94 17.11
C GLU A 155 -17.82 0.06 15.85
N MET A 156 -16.74 -0.04 15.08
CA MET A 156 -16.70 -0.91 13.90
C MET A 156 -16.93 -2.38 14.26
N MET A 157 -16.37 -2.84 15.37
CA MET A 157 -16.59 -4.21 15.86
C MET A 157 -18.02 -4.41 16.43
N GLU A 158 -18.58 -3.38 17.07
CA GLU A 158 -19.99 -3.41 17.55
C GLU A 158 -20.98 -3.48 16.38
N GLU A 159 -20.80 -2.67 15.34
CA GLU A 159 -21.65 -2.66 14.14
C GLU A 159 -21.76 -4.04 13.49
N TRP A 160 -20.70 -4.83 13.59
CA TRP A 160 -20.66 -6.19 13.05
C TRP A 160 -20.97 -7.28 14.09
N GLY A 161 -21.41 -6.89 15.28
CA GLY A 161 -21.79 -7.81 16.36
C GLY A 161 -20.63 -8.63 16.92
N ILE A 162 -19.39 -8.16 16.74
CA ILE A 162 -18.17 -8.82 17.23
C ILE A 162 -17.96 -8.54 18.72
N ILE A 163 -18.25 -7.32 19.15
CA ILE A 163 -18.30 -6.93 20.56
C ILE A 163 -19.64 -6.26 20.87
N HIS A 164 -20.00 -6.21 22.14
CA HIS A 164 -21.20 -5.52 22.61
C HIS A 164 -20.84 -4.35 23.50
N LYS A 165 -21.78 -3.38 23.65
CA LYS A 165 -21.62 -2.20 24.51
C LYS A 165 -21.36 -2.52 26.00
N ASP A 166 -21.73 -3.72 26.46
CA ASP A 166 -21.44 -4.21 27.79
C ASP A 166 -20.08 -4.92 27.92
N GLY A 167 -19.25 -4.84 26.89
CA GLY A 167 -17.92 -5.45 26.84
C GLY A 167 -17.91 -6.98 26.70
N LYS A 168 -19.07 -7.59 26.50
CA LYS A 168 -19.13 -9.04 26.27
C LYS A 168 -18.86 -9.36 24.81
N ASN A 169 -17.87 -10.20 24.60
CA ASN A 169 -17.53 -10.68 23.27
C ASN A 169 -18.52 -11.74 22.80
N TYR A 170 -19.05 -11.57 21.61
CA TYR A 170 -19.97 -12.52 20.97
C TYR A 170 -19.27 -13.55 20.08
N PHE A 171 -17.97 -13.49 19.99
CA PHE A 171 -17.23 -14.53 19.27
C PHE A 171 -17.30 -15.85 20.05
N PRO A 172 -17.35 -16.99 19.34
CA PRO A 172 -17.28 -18.30 19.97
C PRO A 172 -16.16 -18.31 21.00
N THR A 173 -16.45 -18.80 22.18
CA THR A 173 -15.52 -18.88 23.31
C THR A 173 -14.19 -19.43 22.87
N GLY A 174 -13.13 -18.62 22.93
CA GLY A 174 -11.77 -18.99 22.55
C GLY A 174 -11.22 -18.36 21.28
N SER A 175 -12.02 -17.59 20.52
CA SER A 175 -11.53 -16.88 19.34
C SER A 175 -10.90 -15.54 19.72
N SER A 176 -9.71 -15.28 19.20
CA SER A 176 -9.06 -13.98 19.28
C SER A 176 -9.34 -13.14 18.03
N ILE A 177 -9.29 -11.83 18.20
CA ILE A 177 -9.31 -10.88 17.11
C ILE A 177 -7.94 -10.22 17.06
N ASP A 178 -7.26 -10.40 15.97
CA ASP A 178 -5.91 -9.88 15.78
C ASP A 178 -5.97 -8.47 15.21
N VAL A 179 -5.37 -7.50 15.90
CA VAL A 179 -5.25 -6.12 15.46
C VAL A 179 -3.79 -5.87 15.02
N TRP A 180 -3.58 -5.68 13.74
CA TRP A 180 -2.26 -5.52 13.15
C TRP A 180 -1.99 -4.07 12.82
N SER A 181 -0.91 -3.51 13.33
CA SER A 181 -0.50 -2.13 13.09
C SER A 181 0.97 -2.03 12.74
N GLU A 182 1.32 -1.17 11.79
CA GLU A 182 2.72 -0.90 11.45
C GLU A 182 3.46 -0.25 12.64
N ALA A 183 4.61 -0.79 13.04
CA ALA A 183 5.33 -0.33 14.23
C ALA A 183 6.24 0.88 13.92
N VAL A 184 5.70 2.08 14.01
CA VAL A 184 6.46 3.35 14.01
C VAL A 184 6.37 4.02 15.40
N ALA A 185 7.26 4.96 15.69
CA ALA A 185 7.42 5.55 17.04
C ALA A 185 6.11 6.08 17.68
N TYR A 186 5.19 6.64 16.88
CA TYR A 186 3.89 7.13 17.34
C TYR A 186 2.95 6.00 17.83
N GLN A 187 3.14 4.79 17.34
CA GLN A 187 2.25 3.65 17.62
C GLN A 187 2.46 3.05 19.00
N ALA A 188 3.62 3.25 19.62
CA ALA A 188 3.85 2.82 21.00
C ALA A 188 2.85 3.49 21.97
N SER A 189 2.46 4.74 21.71
CA SER A 189 1.44 5.45 22.47
C SER A 189 0.06 4.83 22.26
N LEU A 190 -0.32 4.53 21.01
CA LEU A 190 -1.61 3.90 20.72
C LEU A 190 -1.71 2.48 21.28
N GLU A 191 -0.63 1.70 21.23
CA GLU A 191 -0.58 0.37 21.84
C GLU A 191 -0.76 0.44 23.37
N ALA A 192 -0.15 1.44 24.02
CA ALA A 192 -0.33 1.64 25.46
C ALA A 192 -1.78 2.03 25.79
N ASP A 193 -2.38 2.94 25.02
CA ASP A 193 -3.78 3.33 25.16
C ASP A 193 -4.72 2.16 24.87
N PHE A 194 -4.43 1.36 23.85
CA PHE A 194 -5.19 0.13 23.55
C PHE A 194 -5.21 -0.82 24.75
N LYS A 195 -4.04 -1.10 25.34
CA LYS A 195 -3.94 -1.98 26.51
C LYS A 195 -4.74 -1.43 27.69
N ARG A 196 -4.67 -0.13 27.93
CA ARG A 196 -5.39 0.52 29.02
C ARG A 196 -6.89 0.52 28.75
N ILE A 197 -7.34 1.02 27.61
CA ILE A 197 -8.75 1.26 27.30
C ILE A 197 -9.45 -0.05 26.93
N CYS A 198 -8.99 -0.74 25.90
CA CYS A 198 -9.69 -1.91 25.40
C CYS A 198 -9.58 -3.10 26.37
N LEU A 199 -8.39 -3.35 26.94
CA LEU A 199 -8.20 -4.52 27.78
C LEU A 199 -8.60 -4.27 29.24
N GLN A 200 -8.09 -3.19 29.87
CA GLN A 200 -8.28 -2.98 31.31
C GLN A 200 -9.62 -2.33 31.62
N GLU A 201 -10.04 -1.31 30.89
CA GLU A 201 -11.28 -0.58 31.15
C GLU A 201 -12.50 -1.28 30.55
N GLN A 202 -12.41 -1.83 29.35
CA GLN A 202 -13.51 -2.47 28.61
C GLN A 202 -13.54 -4.02 28.74
N GLY A 203 -12.48 -4.62 29.26
CA GLY A 203 -12.40 -6.07 29.44
C GLY A 203 -12.36 -6.91 28.16
N LEU A 204 -11.92 -6.33 27.05
CA LEU A 204 -11.86 -6.97 25.74
C LEU A 204 -10.57 -7.81 25.57
N TYR A 205 -10.35 -8.77 26.44
CA TYR A 205 -9.11 -9.56 26.52
C TYR A 205 -8.84 -10.48 25.33
N ASN A 206 -9.80 -10.69 24.47
CA ASN A 206 -9.62 -11.45 23.22
C ASN A 206 -9.11 -10.59 22.05
N LEU A 207 -8.97 -9.28 22.23
CA LEU A 207 -8.27 -8.43 21.27
C LEU A 207 -6.77 -8.55 21.47
N ILE A 208 -6.06 -8.96 20.44
CA ILE A 208 -4.61 -9.11 20.47
C ILE A 208 -3.96 -8.09 19.53
N TRP A 209 -3.17 -7.19 20.11
CA TRP A 209 -2.43 -6.19 19.32
C TRP A 209 -1.09 -6.75 18.86
N HIS A 210 -0.87 -6.68 17.54
CA HIS A 210 0.35 -7.11 16.88
C HIS A 210 1.08 -5.91 16.25
N PRO A 211 2.16 -5.41 16.87
CA PRO A 211 3.01 -4.41 16.23
C PRO A 211 3.83 -5.09 15.12
N VAL A 212 3.60 -4.69 13.88
CA VAL A 212 4.33 -5.23 12.72
C VAL A 212 5.58 -4.42 12.49
N LYS A 213 6.75 -5.00 12.77
CA LYS A 213 8.05 -4.36 12.59
C LYS A 213 8.64 -4.69 11.22
N GLY A 214 9.28 -3.71 10.59
CA GLY A 214 10.25 -3.98 9.52
C GLY A 214 9.67 -4.25 8.14
N PHE A 215 8.53 -3.69 7.79
CA PHE A 215 8.16 -3.62 6.39
C PHE A 215 9.19 -2.78 5.62
N ARG A 216 10.22 -3.44 5.11
CA ARG A 216 11.15 -2.84 4.15
C ARG A 216 10.52 -2.95 2.77
N GLY A 217 10.29 -1.83 2.12
CA GLY A 217 9.77 -1.78 0.76
C GLY A 217 8.55 -0.89 0.59
N ASP A 218 8.31 -0.53 -0.66
CA ASP A 218 7.18 0.27 -1.06
C ASP A 218 5.84 -0.46 -0.82
N LYS A 219 4.82 0.26 -0.35
CA LYS A 219 3.46 -0.27 -0.14
C LYS A 219 2.89 -0.93 -1.39
N VAL A 220 3.19 -0.37 -2.56
CA VAL A 220 2.75 -0.90 -3.85
C VAL A 220 3.41 -2.24 -4.17
N ALA A 221 4.71 -2.39 -3.88
CA ALA A 221 5.42 -3.66 -4.08
C ALA A 221 4.87 -4.78 -3.17
N ARG A 222 4.50 -4.45 -1.93
CA ARG A 222 3.88 -5.38 -1.00
C ARG A 222 2.49 -5.82 -1.47
N PHE A 223 1.69 -4.87 -1.93
CA PHE A 223 0.36 -5.15 -2.46
C PHE A 223 0.42 -6.10 -3.67
N ARG A 224 1.40 -5.93 -4.55
CA ARG A 224 1.61 -6.84 -5.68
C ARG A 224 2.04 -8.23 -5.27
N GLY A 225 2.85 -8.35 -4.21
CA GLY A 225 3.20 -9.66 -3.66
C GLY A 225 1.97 -10.46 -3.22
N ILE A 226 0.94 -9.79 -2.75
CA ILE A 226 -0.33 -10.42 -2.37
C ILE A 226 -1.17 -10.76 -3.62
N MET A 227 -1.09 -9.95 -4.67
CA MET A 227 -1.85 -10.16 -5.91
C MET A 227 -1.33 -11.33 -6.75
N GLY A 228 -0.11 -11.79 -6.51
CA GLY A 228 0.50 -12.95 -7.16
C GLY A 228 0.20 -14.28 -6.47
N LEU A 229 -0.58 -14.25 -5.41
CA LEU A 229 -1.12 -15.40 -4.71
C LEU A 229 -2.54 -15.70 -5.21
#